data_4c136ed1bb2f934ea92161340e89498f
#
_entry.id   4c136ed1bb2f934ea92161340e89498f
#
_cell.length_a   1.000
_cell.length_b   1.000
_cell.length_c   1.000
_cell.angle_alpha   90.00
_cell.angle_beta   90.00
_cell.angle_gamma   90.00
#
_symmetry.space_group_name_H-M   'P 1'
#
loop_
_entity.id
_entity.type
_entity.pdbx_description
1 polymer ?
#
loop_
_entity_poly.entity_id
_entity_poly.type
_entity_poly.pdbx_seq_one_letter_code
_entity_poly.pdbx_strand_id
1 'polypeptide(L)'
;MRRILLNVIIIVAMVLLIRCVHYASEPEPSNQPDKYADFRSLEANENPEDYNIEYNGKKGSRVLIMSPHGGRIEGGVSELVRFFDMEYSTYLFEGLKSHDNQTLHITSTNFDEPTAEEKIKQHQYIIAFHGYKGDDKNTLVGGSDRKRAKMIVKALENSGFSAELASSKTGLAGLDANNINNQGKTGLSIQLEISREQREAFFDDFNYKERKYTKTTEFYRYARAIRRVIDEEYS
;
A
#
# COMPACT_ATOMS: atom_id res chain seq x y z
N MET A 1 31.89 -24.65 31.85
CA MET A 1 30.68 -23.81 31.92
C MET A 1 30.90 -22.38 31.43
N ARG A 2 31.86 -21.58 31.92
CA ARG A 2 32.07 -20.17 31.47
C ARG A 2 32.31 -20.01 29.98
N ARG A 3 33.09 -20.91 29.31
CA ARG A 3 33.33 -20.81 27.84
C ARG A 3 32.10 -21.14 26.98
N ILE A 4 31.23 -22.05 27.44
CA ILE A 4 29.99 -22.40 26.73
C ILE A 4 29.00 -21.24 26.81
N LEU A 5 28.90 -20.59 28.00
CA LEU A 5 28.02 -19.44 28.19
C LEU A 5 28.46 -18.25 27.32
N LEU A 6 29.76 -17.99 27.19
CA LEU A 6 30.32 -16.93 26.38
C LEU A 6 30.02 -17.15 24.87
N ASN A 7 30.19 -18.40 24.40
CA ASN A 7 29.89 -18.73 23.00
C ASN A 7 28.38 -18.62 22.67
N VAL A 8 27.50 -18.97 23.59
CA VAL A 8 26.05 -18.79 23.42
C VAL A 8 25.70 -17.32 23.37
N ILE A 9 26.28 -16.47 24.20
CA ILE A 9 26.06 -15.02 24.18
C ILE A 9 26.55 -14.40 22.89
N ILE A 10 27.71 -14.82 22.36
CA ILE A 10 28.26 -14.35 21.09
C ILE A 10 27.35 -14.77 19.92
N ILE A 11 26.84 -16.00 19.91
CA ILE A 11 25.94 -16.49 18.87
C ILE A 11 24.60 -15.74 18.92
N VAL A 12 24.02 -15.50 20.11
CA VAL A 12 22.79 -14.72 20.26
C VAL A 12 22.99 -13.26 19.84
N ALA A 13 24.12 -12.65 20.20
CA ALA A 13 24.47 -11.30 19.77
C ALA A 13 24.69 -11.21 18.26
N MET A 14 25.30 -12.23 17.64
CA MET A 14 25.48 -12.32 16.20
C MET A 14 24.15 -12.52 15.45
N VAL A 15 23.24 -13.33 15.98
CA VAL A 15 21.89 -13.52 15.43
C VAL A 15 21.06 -12.25 15.57
N LEU A 16 21.19 -11.51 16.66
CA LEU A 16 20.54 -10.21 16.84
C LEU A 16 21.14 -9.15 15.91
N LEU A 17 22.47 -9.13 15.74
CA LEU A 17 23.15 -8.24 14.77
C LEU A 17 22.79 -8.59 13.32
N ILE A 18 22.68 -9.87 12.97
CA ILE A 18 22.24 -10.29 11.63
C ILE A 18 20.78 -9.91 11.40
N ARG A 19 19.89 -9.99 12.39
CA ARG A 19 18.54 -9.44 12.28
C ARG A 19 18.53 -7.92 12.11
N CYS A 20 19.37 -7.19 12.83
CA CYS A 20 19.50 -5.73 12.64
C CYS A 20 20.10 -5.32 11.28
N VAL A 21 20.98 -6.14 10.69
CA VAL A 21 21.60 -5.84 9.38
C VAL A 21 20.70 -6.25 8.21
N HIS A 22 19.72 -7.16 8.41
CA HIS A 22 18.74 -7.51 7.38
C HIS A 22 17.54 -6.56 7.28
N TYR A 23 17.38 -5.65 8.22
CA TYR A 23 16.50 -4.49 8.09
C TYR A 23 17.25 -3.33 7.40
N ALA A 24 17.75 -3.55 6.19
CA ALA A 24 17.90 -2.45 5.25
C ALA A 24 16.46 -2.02 4.93
N SER A 25 15.97 -1.07 5.71
CA SER A 25 14.64 -0.50 5.54
C SER A 25 14.51 -0.04 4.09
N GLU A 26 13.48 -0.53 3.40
CA GLU A 26 13.15 0.02 2.09
C GLU A 26 13.01 1.55 2.27
N PRO A 27 13.58 2.37 1.38
CA PRO A 27 13.49 3.81 1.51
C PRO A 27 12.02 4.23 1.50
N GLU A 28 11.64 5.05 2.45
CA GLU A 28 10.31 5.65 2.51
C GLU A 28 10.11 6.66 1.39
N PRO A 29 8.85 6.89 0.94
CA PRO A 29 8.54 7.98 0.03
C PRO A 29 9.19 9.27 0.53
N SER A 30 10.11 9.79 -0.24
CA SER A 30 10.78 11.05 0.10
C SER A 30 9.85 12.21 -0.22
N ASN A 31 9.98 13.34 0.50
CA ASN A 31 9.38 14.61 0.09
C ASN A 31 10.05 15.19 -1.17
N GLN A 32 10.81 14.38 -1.89
CA GLN A 32 11.44 14.76 -3.14
C GLN A 32 10.42 14.68 -4.28
N PRO A 33 10.49 15.58 -5.25
CA PRO A 33 9.63 15.48 -6.43
C PRO A 33 9.89 14.16 -7.16
N ASP A 34 8.82 13.62 -7.79
CA ASP A 34 8.91 12.42 -8.61
C ASP A 34 10.02 12.55 -9.66
N LYS A 35 10.74 11.46 -9.91
CA LYS A 35 11.76 11.40 -10.96
C LYS A 35 11.13 11.54 -12.35
N TYR A 36 9.94 10.99 -12.55
CA TYR A 36 9.19 11.01 -13.78
C TYR A 36 7.89 11.77 -13.61
N ALA A 37 7.55 12.60 -14.60
CA ALA A 37 6.33 13.39 -14.57
C ALA A 37 5.06 12.56 -14.86
N ASP A 38 5.21 11.42 -15.56
CA ASP A 38 4.14 10.54 -16.04
C ASP A 38 4.69 9.13 -16.30
N PHE A 39 3.78 8.17 -16.55
CA PHE A 39 4.16 6.78 -16.81
C PHE A 39 4.94 6.63 -18.12
N ARG A 40 4.61 7.39 -19.15
CA ARG A 40 5.33 7.35 -20.43
C ARG A 40 6.81 7.70 -20.26
N SER A 41 7.09 8.69 -19.43
CA SER A 41 8.48 9.09 -19.11
C SER A 41 9.18 8.01 -18.31
N LEU A 42 8.48 7.33 -17.39
CA LEU A 42 9.01 6.19 -16.65
C LEU A 42 9.33 5.03 -17.60
N GLU A 43 8.37 4.60 -18.40
CA GLU A 43 8.49 3.48 -19.35
C GLU A 43 9.65 3.68 -20.34
N ALA A 44 9.88 4.92 -20.78
CA ALA A 44 10.96 5.25 -21.73
C ALA A 44 12.36 5.17 -21.11
N ASN A 45 12.49 5.19 -19.77
CA ASN A 45 13.77 5.33 -19.08
C ASN A 45 14.10 4.21 -18.09
N GLU A 46 13.14 3.36 -17.74
CA GLU A 46 13.35 2.23 -16.81
C GLU A 46 13.24 0.89 -17.56
N ASN A 47 13.89 -0.15 -17.02
CA ASN A 47 13.78 -1.49 -17.60
C ASN A 47 12.37 -2.06 -17.32
N PRO A 48 11.76 -2.78 -18.27
CA PRO A 48 10.50 -3.48 -18.02
C PRO A 48 10.55 -4.51 -16.87
N GLU A 49 11.75 -4.99 -16.51
CA GLU A 49 11.96 -5.91 -15.38
C GLU A 49 12.00 -5.19 -14.02
N ASP A 50 12.12 -3.86 -14.01
CA ASP A 50 12.20 -3.04 -12.81
C ASP A 50 10.82 -2.76 -12.17
N TYR A 51 9.74 -3.05 -12.89
CA TYR A 51 8.37 -2.89 -12.40
C TYR A 51 7.44 -3.99 -12.93
N ASN A 52 6.28 -4.12 -12.31
CA ASN A 52 5.23 -5.04 -12.73
C ASN A 52 3.87 -4.33 -12.73
N ILE A 53 3.05 -4.63 -13.72
CA ILE A 53 1.66 -4.19 -13.81
C ILE A 53 0.79 -5.44 -13.78
N GLU A 54 -0.13 -5.51 -12.80
CA GLU A 54 -1.01 -6.64 -12.60
C GLU A 54 -2.46 -6.16 -12.50
N TYR A 55 -3.35 -6.77 -13.29
CA TYR A 55 -4.79 -6.58 -13.17
C TYR A 55 -5.49 -7.93 -13.06
N ASN A 56 -6.25 -8.12 -11.99
CA ASN A 56 -7.09 -9.29 -11.79
C ASN A 56 -8.57 -8.88 -11.82
N GLY A 57 -9.23 -9.08 -12.97
CA GLY A 57 -10.62 -8.69 -13.15
C GLY A 57 -11.62 -9.70 -12.58
N LYS A 58 -12.60 -9.22 -11.83
CA LYS A 58 -13.74 -10.02 -11.35
C LYS A 58 -15.01 -9.61 -12.05
N LYS A 59 -15.67 -10.59 -12.68
CA LYS A 59 -16.95 -10.37 -13.37
C LYS A 59 -17.99 -9.82 -12.41
N GLY A 60 -18.53 -8.66 -12.73
CA GLY A 60 -19.58 -8.02 -11.94
C GLY A 60 -19.06 -7.17 -10.78
N SER A 61 -17.76 -7.12 -10.52
CA SER A 61 -17.21 -6.23 -9.50
C SER A 61 -17.47 -4.78 -9.86
N ARG A 62 -18.11 -4.04 -8.94
CA ARG A 62 -18.31 -2.60 -9.05
C ARG A 62 -17.14 -1.81 -8.46
N VAL A 63 -16.31 -2.50 -7.67
CA VAL A 63 -15.16 -1.94 -6.95
C VAL A 63 -13.88 -2.40 -7.62
N LEU A 64 -12.94 -1.48 -7.80
CA LEU A 64 -11.54 -1.77 -8.07
C LEU A 64 -10.72 -1.44 -6.82
N ILE A 65 -9.99 -2.41 -6.31
CA ILE A 65 -9.05 -2.24 -5.22
C ILE A 65 -7.65 -2.14 -5.82
N MET A 66 -6.91 -1.11 -5.50
CA MET A 66 -5.65 -0.86 -6.20
C MET A 66 -4.53 -0.30 -5.33
N SER A 67 -3.32 -0.35 -5.86
CA SER A 67 -2.22 0.49 -5.44
C SER A 67 -1.36 0.88 -6.66
N PRO A 68 -1.11 2.18 -6.86
CA PRO A 68 -0.17 2.68 -7.86
C PRO A 68 1.28 2.63 -7.39
N HIS A 69 1.53 2.27 -6.11
CA HIS A 69 2.85 2.32 -5.49
C HIS A 69 3.20 1.00 -4.77
N GLY A 70 2.82 -0.13 -5.38
CA GLY A 70 3.06 -1.46 -4.82
C GLY A 70 4.53 -1.90 -4.83
N GLY A 71 4.73 -3.17 -4.46
CA GLY A 71 6.04 -3.81 -4.46
C GLY A 71 6.97 -3.25 -3.39
N ARG A 72 8.05 -2.60 -3.84
CA ARG A 72 9.06 -1.97 -2.99
C ARG A 72 8.96 -0.44 -2.97
N ILE A 73 7.98 0.16 -3.65
CA ILE A 73 7.76 1.61 -3.60
C ILE A 73 7.20 1.97 -2.22
N GLU A 74 6.04 1.41 -1.86
CA GLU A 74 5.41 1.55 -0.56
C GLU A 74 5.14 0.16 0.01
N GLY A 75 6.19 -0.46 0.58
CA GLY A 75 6.15 -1.85 1.01
C GLY A 75 4.94 -2.22 1.87
N GLY A 76 4.32 -3.38 1.60
CA GLY A 76 3.17 -3.91 2.35
C GLY A 76 1.80 -3.63 1.71
N VAL A 77 1.68 -2.64 0.82
CA VAL A 77 0.38 -2.32 0.19
C VAL A 77 -0.05 -3.35 -0.86
N SER A 78 0.89 -3.95 -1.59
CA SER A 78 0.57 -5.02 -2.55
C SER A 78 -0.10 -6.23 -1.89
N GLU A 79 0.39 -6.61 -0.72
CA GLU A 79 -0.14 -7.72 0.04
C GLU A 79 -1.56 -7.45 0.54
N LEU A 80 -1.88 -6.17 0.85
CA LEU A 80 -3.25 -5.74 1.17
C LEU A 80 -4.16 -5.81 -0.06
N VAL A 81 -3.73 -5.29 -1.20
CA VAL A 81 -4.52 -5.39 -2.45
C VAL A 81 -4.83 -6.84 -2.79
N ARG A 82 -3.82 -7.72 -2.75
CA ARG A 82 -3.97 -9.15 -3.04
C ARG A 82 -4.86 -9.91 -2.05
N PHE A 83 -5.10 -9.39 -0.86
CA PHE A 83 -6.08 -9.97 0.07
C PHE A 83 -7.50 -9.98 -0.53
N PHE A 84 -7.79 -9.07 -1.45
CA PHE A 84 -9.11 -8.92 -2.07
C PHE A 84 -9.26 -9.59 -3.43
N ASP A 85 -8.21 -10.21 -3.98
CA ASP A 85 -8.19 -10.81 -5.32
C ASP A 85 -9.29 -11.83 -5.60
N MET A 86 -9.79 -12.47 -4.56
CA MET A 86 -10.83 -13.51 -4.73
C MET A 86 -12.22 -12.93 -4.94
N GLU A 87 -12.48 -11.73 -4.42
CA GLU A 87 -13.82 -11.13 -4.37
C GLU A 87 -14.00 -9.91 -5.26
N TYR A 88 -12.93 -9.12 -5.43
CA TYR A 88 -12.98 -7.82 -6.14
C TYR A 88 -11.99 -7.79 -7.29
N SER A 89 -12.23 -6.88 -8.25
CA SER A 89 -11.19 -6.54 -9.22
C SER A 89 -10.04 -5.85 -8.51
N THR A 90 -8.81 -6.20 -8.87
CA THR A 90 -7.61 -5.60 -8.28
C THR A 90 -6.66 -5.10 -9.36
N TYR A 91 -5.89 -4.05 -9.02
CA TYR A 91 -4.82 -3.51 -9.85
C TYR A 91 -3.60 -3.17 -9.00
N LEU A 92 -2.43 -3.48 -9.52
CA LEU A 92 -1.14 -3.17 -8.91
C LEU A 92 -0.17 -2.63 -9.95
N PHE A 93 0.49 -1.51 -9.62
CA PHE A 93 1.78 -1.14 -10.16
C PHE A 93 2.82 -1.36 -9.07
N GLU A 94 3.86 -2.17 -9.34
CA GLU A 94 4.83 -2.60 -8.34
C GLU A 94 6.26 -2.27 -8.76
N GLY A 95 7.03 -1.63 -7.88
CA GLY A 95 8.47 -1.50 -8.05
C GLY A 95 9.18 -2.80 -7.66
N LEU A 96 10.09 -3.27 -8.51
CA LEU A 96 10.82 -4.54 -8.35
C LEU A 96 12.34 -4.37 -8.31
N LYS A 97 12.85 -3.15 -8.43
CA LYS A 97 14.29 -2.86 -8.37
C LYS A 97 14.90 -3.39 -7.08
N SER A 98 16.15 -3.80 -7.10
CA SER A 98 16.86 -4.23 -5.89
C SER A 98 17.04 -3.09 -4.87
N HIS A 99 17.09 -1.84 -5.35
CA HIS A 99 17.21 -0.60 -4.59
C HIS A 99 16.57 0.56 -5.39
N ASP A 100 16.40 1.73 -4.76
CA ASP A 100 15.91 2.97 -5.38
C ASP A 100 14.53 2.86 -6.05
N ASN A 101 13.62 2.07 -5.47
CA ASN A 101 12.25 1.92 -5.99
C ASN A 101 11.45 3.23 -5.95
N GLN A 102 11.85 4.20 -5.11
CA GLN A 102 11.25 5.53 -5.09
C GLN A 102 11.37 6.27 -6.42
N THR A 103 12.35 5.92 -7.27
CA THR A 103 12.45 6.45 -8.63
C THR A 103 11.28 6.03 -9.54
N LEU A 104 10.52 5.00 -9.16
CA LEU A 104 9.35 4.50 -9.87
C LEU A 104 8.03 5.10 -9.33
N HIS A 105 8.11 5.91 -8.29
CA HIS A 105 6.95 6.61 -7.75
C HIS A 105 6.49 7.69 -8.73
N ILE A 106 5.18 7.76 -8.98
CA ILE A 106 4.50 8.83 -9.71
C ILE A 106 3.32 9.24 -8.85
N THR A 107 3.30 10.50 -8.42
CA THR A 107 2.20 11.06 -7.63
C THR A 107 0.84 10.74 -8.27
N SER A 108 -0.14 10.33 -7.48
CA SER A 108 -1.44 9.84 -7.97
C SER A 108 -2.21 10.80 -8.87
N THR A 109 -1.91 12.12 -8.83
CA THR A 109 -2.47 13.11 -9.74
C THR A 109 -1.84 13.10 -11.14
N ASN A 110 -0.68 12.45 -11.27
CA ASN A 110 0.08 12.34 -12.51
C ASN A 110 0.23 10.89 -12.98
N PHE A 111 -0.32 9.95 -12.19
CA PHE A 111 -0.24 8.52 -12.51
C PHE A 111 -1.22 8.19 -13.64
N ASP A 112 -0.69 7.94 -14.83
CA ASP A 112 -1.40 7.77 -16.09
C ASP A 112 -1.05 6.43 -16.77
N GLU A 113 -0.75 5.38 -15.99
CA GLU A 113 -0.50 4.06 -16.56
C GLU A 113 -1.74 3.56 -17.32
N PRO A 114 -1.59 3.16 -18.61
CA PRO A 114 -2.73 2.91 -19.51
C PRO A 114 -3.71 1.84 -19.02
N THR A 115 -3.22 0.76 -18.38
CA THR A 115 -4.08 -0.29 -17.83
C THR A 115 -4.86 0.24 -16.63
N ALA A 116 -4.21 0.99 -15.73
CA ALA A 116 -4.89 1.62 -14.60
C ALA A 116 -6.02 2.54 -15.07
N GLU A 117 -5.72 3.45 -16.00
CA GLU A 117 -6.71 4.37 -16.55
C GLU A 117 -7.90 3.64 -17.18
N GLU A 118 -7.63 2.61 -17.97
CA GLU A 118 -8.69 1.82 -18.63
C GLU A 118 -9.58 1.14 -17.59
N LYS A 119 -8.95 0.46 -16.59
CA LYS A 119 -9.70 -0.35 -15.63
C LYS A 119 -10.45 0.50 -14.61
N ILE A 120 -9.89 1.61 -14.18
CA ILE A 120 -10.56 2.58 -13.30
C ILE A 120 -11.86 3.08 -13.95
N LYS A 121 -11.82 3.47 -15.22
CA LYS A 121 -13.00 3.93 -15.99
C LYS A 121 -14.08 2.85 -16.16
N GLN A 122 -13.75 1.57 -15.95
CA GLN A 122 -14.71 0.46 -15.99
C GLN A 122 -15.42 0.22 -14.66
N HIS A 123 -14.88 0.70 -13.52
CA HIS A 123 -15.42 0.48 -12.19
C HIS A 123 -16.16 1.70 -11.65
N GLN A 124 -17.09 1.46 -10.72
CA GLN A 124 -17.89 2.53 -10.09
C GLN A 124 -17.14 3.20 -8.95
N TYR A 125 -16.46 2.41 -8.15
CA TYR A 125 -15.80 2.82 -6.92
C TYR A 125 -14.35 2.36 -6.92
N ILE A 126 -13.48 3.21 -6.43
CA ILE A 126 -12.05 2.92 -6.35
C ILE A 126 -11.61 2.96 -4.88
N ILE A 127 -10.87 1.94 -4.46
CA ILE A 127 -10.25 1.89 -3.13
C ILE A 127 -8.75 1.70 -3.32
N ALA A 128 -7.99 2.71 -2.96
CA ALA A 128 -6.55 2.72 -3.14
C ALA A 128 -5.80 2.59 -1.82
N PHE A 129 -4.81 1.71 -1.79
CA PHE A 129 -3.87 1.56 -0.70
C PHE A 129 -2.56 2.26 -1.04
N HIS A 130 -2.13 3.12 -0.13
CA HIS A 130 -0.89 3.88 -0.16
C HIS A 130 -0.14 3.74 1.16
N GLY A 131 1.13 4.08 1.14
CA GLY A 131 1.97 4.16 2.32
C GLY A 131 2.55 5.55 2.49
N TYR A 132 2.63 6.01 3.73
CA TYR A 132 3.34 7.24 4.05
C TYR A 132 4.39 7.00 5.14
N LYS A 133 5.35 7.91 5.24
CA LYS A 133 6.34 7.90 6.32
C LYS A 133 5.66 8.31 7.62
N GLY A 134 5.72 7.44 8.63
CA GLY A 134 5.18 7.69 9.95
C GLY A 134 5.75 6.69 10.94
N ASP A 135 6.20 7.21 12.08
CA ASP A 135 6.89 6.43 13.12
C ASP A 135 5.91 5.83 14.15
N ASP A 136 4.62 6.18 14.05
CA ASP A 136 3.53 5.61 14.84
C ASP A 136 2.60 4.79 13.96
N LYS A 137 2.02 3.72 14.51
CA LYS A 137 0.98 2.95 13.82
C LYS A 137 -0.26 3.80 13.62
N ASN A 138 -0.54 4.22 12.39
CA ASN A 138 -1.71 5.02 12.04
C ASN A 138 -2.15 4.81 10.59
N THR A 139 -3.42 5.09 10.32
CA THR A 139 -3.99 5.14 8.97
C THR A 139 -4.75 6.44 8.77
N LEU A 140 -4.37 7.21 7.75
CA LEU A 140 -5.14 8.36 7.30
C LEU A 140 -6.08 7.91 6.19
N VAL A 141 -7.39 8.11 6.38
CA VAL A 141 -8.40 7.70 5.39
C VAL A 141 -8.94 8.91 4.66
N GLY A 142 -8.65 8.97 3.38
CA GLY A 142 -9.02 10.04 2.47
C GLY A 142 -9.95 9.57 1.35
N GLY A 143 -9.86 10.24 0.21
CA GLY A 143 -10.69 10.02 -0.96
C GLY A 143 -11.94 10.90 -1.01
N SER A 144 -12.57 10.93 -2.17
CA SER A 144 -13.77 11.74 -2.45
C SER A 144 -15.02 11.23 -1.72
N ASP A 145 -15.11 9.93 -1.40
CA ASP A 145 -16.23 9.34 -0.65
C ASP A 145 -16.05 9.53 0.87
N ARG A 146 -16.20 10.76 1.32
CA ARG A 146 -16.03 11.12 2.74
C ARG A 146 -16.99 10.42 3.70
N LYS A 147 -18.18 10.02 3.21
CA LYS A 147 -19.15 9.27 4.01
C LYS A 147 -18.60 7.90 4.36
N ARG A 148 -18.16 7.14 3.36
CA ARG A 148 -17.65 5.77 3.56
C ARG A 148 -16.23 5.77 4.13
N ALA A 149 -15.43 6.80 3.88
CA ALA A 149 -14.15 7.00 4.56
C ALA A 149 -14.32 7.03 6.09
N LYS A 150 -15.34 7.73 6.62
CA LYS A 150 -15.68 7.71 8.06
C LYS A 150 -16.04 6.33 8.57
N MET A 151 -16.70 5.49 7.74
CA MET A 151 -17.07 4.13 8.12
C MET A 151 -15.84 3.24 8.19
N ILE A 152 -14.88 3.41 7.28
CA ILE A 152 -13.59 2.72 7.33
C ILE A 152 -12.81 3.11 8.60
N VAL A 153 -12.71 4.41 8.91
CA VAL A 153 -12.08 4.86 10.17
C VAL A 153 -12.69 4.14 11.36
N LYS A 154 -14.02 4.20 11.49
CA LYS A 154 -14.73 3.54 12.61
C LYS A 154 -14.51 2.03 12.67
N ALA A 155 -14.47 1.36 11.50
CA ALA A 155 -14.23 -0.08 11.44
C ALA A 155 -12.81 -0.45 11.88
N LEU A 156 -11.82 0.37 11.50
CA LEU A 156 -10.43 0.21 11.94
C LEU A 156 -10.29 0.45 13.44
N GLU A 157 -10.85 1.54 13.98
CA GLU A 157 -10.84 1.84 15.43
C GLU A 157 -11.49 0.72 16.23
N ASN A 158 -12.68 0.25 15.81
CA ASN A 158 -13.37 -0.87 16.45
C ASN A 158 -12.58 -2.19 16.40
N SER A 159 -11.62 -2.28 15.48
CA SER A 159 -10.73 -3.42 15.33
C SER A 159 -9.37 -3.20 16.02
N GLY A 160 -9.22 -2.11 16.80
CA GLY A 160 -8.03 -1.81 17.61
C GLY A 160 -6.89 -1.16 16.83
N PHE A 161 -7.19 -0.48 15.71
CA PHE A 161 -6.21 0.27 14.93
C PHE A 161 -6.39 1.78 15.14
N SER A 162 -5.29 2.52 15.12
CA SER A 162 -5.34 3.97 15.01
C SER A 162 -5.71 4.34 13.58
N ALA A 163 -6.76 5.12 13.43
CA ALA A 163 -7.19 5.62 12.13
C ALA A 163 -7.92 6.97 12.28
N GLU A 164 -7.74 7.83 11.31
CA GLU A 164 -8.41 9.12 11.27
C GLU A 164 -8.68 9.58 9.83
N LEU A 165 -9.58 10.55 9.68
CA LEU A 165 -9.81 11.14 8.37
C LEU A 165 -8.63 12.02 7.98
N ALA A 166 -8.06 11.75 6.80
CA ALA A 166 -7.03 12.61 6.24
C ALA A 166 -7.51 14.06 6.13
N SER A 167 -6.71 14.99 6.66
CA SER A 167 -6.98 16.41 6.56
C SER A 167 -6.82 16.91 5.12
N SER A 168 -7.75 17.71 4.64
CA SER A 168 -7.66 18.36 3.31
C SER A 168 -6.44 19.28 3.16
N LYS A 169 -5.78 19.61 4.27
CA LYS A 169 -4.57 20.45 4.28
C LYS A 169 -3.28 19.65 4.04
N THR A 170 -3.36 18.33 4.09
CA THR A 170 -2.23 17.44 3.79
C THR A 170 -2.34 16.97 2.35
N GLY A 171 -1.24 16.79 1.64
CA GLY A 171 -1.21 16.18 0.30
C GLY A 171 -1.75 14.75 0.25
N LEU A 172 -2.03 14.15 1.43
CA LEU A 172 -2.44 12.74 1.59
C LEU A 172 -3.97 12.54 1.55
N ALA A 173 -4.76 13.61 1.40
CA ALA A 173 -6.22 13.49 1.49
C ALA A 173 -6.89 12.84 0.26
N GLY A 174 -6.20 12.75 -0.88
CA GLY A 174 -6.72 12.13 -2.11
C GLY A 174 -7.96 12.82 -2.69
N LEU A 175 -8.12 14.14 -2.47
CA LEU A 175 -9.32 14.90 -2.87
C LEU A 175 -9.20 15.58 -4.23
N ASP A 176 -8.00 15.66 -4.80
CA ASP A 176 -7.79 16.30 -6.10
C ASP A 176 -8.56 15.57 -7.19
N ALA A 177 -9.24 16.32 -8.05
CA ALA A 177 -10.02 15.75 -9.16
C ALA A 177 -9.13 14.99 -10.17
N ASN A 178 -7.86 15.37 -10.30
CA ASN A 178 -6.91 14.69 -11.17
C ASN A 178 -6.29 13.43 -10.53
N ASN A 179 -6.53 13.18 -9.23
CA ASN A 179 -6.06 11.94 -8.62
C ASN A 179 -6.68 10.76 -9.34
N ILE A 180 -5.85 9.80 -9.81
CA ILE A 180 -6.30 8.64 -10.57
C ILE A 180 -7.43 7.89 -9.87
N ASN A 181 -7.42 7.84 -8.54
CA ASN A 181 -8.44 7.18 -7.74
C ASN A 181 -9.84 7.79 -7.91
N ASN A 182 -9.93 9.07 -8.30
CA ASN A 182 -11.19 9.80 -8.50
C ASN A 182 -11.71 9.71 -9.95
N GLN A 183 -11.04 8.94 -10.84
CA GLN A 183 -11.39 8.81 -12.26
C GLN A 183 -12.37 7.66 -12.55
N GLY A 184 -12.88 6.96 -11.53
CA GLY A 184 -13.91 5.93 -11.67
C GLY A 184 -15.25 6.52 -12.14
N LYS A 185 -16.19 5.66 -12.57
CA LYS A 185 -17.50 6.07 -13.13
C LYS A 185 -18.30 7.02 -12.26
N THR A 186 -18.18 6.92 -10.95
CA THR A 186 -18.92 7.78 -10.00
C THR A 186 -18.10 8.94 -9.45
N GLY A 187 -16.79 8.94 -9.70
CA GLY A 187 -15.84 9.85 -9.05
C GLY A 187 -15.67 9.60 -7.55
N LEU A 188 -16.27 8.51 -7.01
CA LEU A 188 -16.18 8.18 -5.59
C LEU A 188 -15.04 7.21 -5.32
N SER A 189 -14.14 7.61 -4.44
CA SER A 189 -12.99 6.81 -4.03
C SER A 189 -12.74 6.86 -2.53
N ILE A 190 -12.03 5.85 -2.05
CA ILE A 190 -11.35 5.86 -0.74
C ILE A 190 -9.85 5.73 -0.99
N GLN A 191 -9.06 6.55 -0.30
CA GLN A 191 -7.61 6.45 -0.27
C GLN A 191 -7.17 6.17 1.16
N LEU A 192 -6.42 5.08 1.35
CA LEU A 192 -5.85 4.72 2.65
C LEU A 192 -4.36 4.98 2.61
N GLU A 193 -3.90 5.91 3.41
CA GLU A 193 -2.50 6.21 3.65
C GLU A 193 -2.08 5.51 4.94
N ILE A 194 -1.28 4.48 4.83
CA ILE A 194 -0.90 3.62 5.95
C ILE A 194 0.54 3.96 6.36
N SER A 195 0.72 4.32 7.63
CA SER A 195 2.06 4.63 8.14
C SER A 195 3.03 3.45 7.96
N ARG A 196 4.31 3.76 7.87
CA ARG A 196 5.35 2.73 7.76
C ARG A 196 5.28 1.76 8.93
N GLU A 197 5.22 2.28 10.15
CA GLU A 197 5.15 1.46 11.37
C GLU A 197 3.95 0.50 11.36
N GLN A 198 2.79 0.94 10.87
CA GLN A 198 1.62 0.06 10.72
C GLN A 198 1.85 -1.00 9.64
N ARG A 199 2.47 -0.65 8.50
CA ARG A 199 2.75 -1.61 7.43
C ARG A 199 3.77 -2.66 7.85
N GLU A 200 4.81 -2.28 8.59
CA GLU A 200 5.80 -3.21 9.15
C GLU A 200 5.16 -4.22 10.11
N ALA A 201 4.23 -3.78 10.96
CA ALA A 201 3.52 -4.65 11.89
C ALA A 201 2.60 -5.69 11.24
N PHE A 202 2.32 -5.57 9.98
CA PHE A 202 1.55 -6.56 9.23
C PHE A 202 2.35 -7.84 8.91
N PHE A 203 3.66 -7.86 9.14
CA PHE A 203 4.53 -8.96 8.74
C PHE A 203 5.53 -9.30 9.85
N ASP A 204 5.80 -10.60 10.05
CA ASP A 204 6.89 -11.04 10.92
C ASP A 204 8.27 -10.75 10.30
N ASP A 205 8.33 -10.72 8.95
CA ASP A 205 9.49 -10.27 8.18
C ASP A 205 9.01 -9.33 7.07
N PHE A 206 9.42 -8.05 7.17
CA PHE A 206 9.01 -7.00 6.22
C PHE A 206 9.81 -7.02 4.90
N ASN A 207 10.79 -7.92 4.75
CA ASN A 207 11.52 -8.07 3.51
C ASN A 207 10.57 -8.42 2.36
N TYR A 208 10.71 -7.76 1.22
CA TYR A 208 9.84 -7.92 0.05
C TYR A 208 9.57 -9.38 -0.34
N LYS A 209 10.63 -10.23 -0.32
CA LYS A 209 10.49 -11.64 -0.69
C LYS A 209 9.70 -12.46 0.34
N GLU A 210 9.71 -12.03 1.61
CA GLU A 210 9.16 -12.76 2.74
C GLU A 210 7.75 -12.29 3.12
N ARG A 211 7.37 -11.03 2.84
CA ARG A 211 6.07 -10.45 3.22
C ARG A 211 4.88 -11.34 2.88
N LYS A 212 4.85 -11.91 1.69
CA LYS A 212 3.74 -12.79 1.26
C LYS A 212 3.55 -14.03 2.14
N TYR A 213 4.60 -14.48 2.84
CA TYR A 213 4.59 -15.68 3.68
C TYR A 213 4.48 -15.37 5.19
N THR A 214 4.75 -14.16 5.60
CA THR A 214 4.93 -13.76 7.01
C THR A 214 3.84 -12.82 7.51
N LYS A 215 2.65 -12.83 6.89
CA LYS A 215 1.51 -12.02 7.30
C LYS A 215 1.05 -12.38 8.72
N THR A 216 0.97 -11.38 9.60
CA THR A 216 0.56 -11.52 10.99
C THR A 216 -0.97 -11.59 11.15
N THR A 217 -1.45 -11.92 12.35
CA THR A 217 -2.87 -11.79 12.70
C THR A 217 -3.35 -10.34 12.61
N GLU A 218 -2.45 -9.36 12.81
CA GLU A 218 -2.73 -7.93 12.68
C GLU A 218 -3.08 -7.57 11.23
N PHE A 219 -2.33 -8.09 10.24
CA PHE A 219 -2.64 -7.95 8.82
C PHE A 219 -4.07 -8.39 8.49
N TYR A 220 -4.43 -9.62 8.88
CA TYR A 220 -5.75 -10.16 8.57
C TYR A 220 -6.87 -9.45 9.30
N ARG A 221 -6.66 -8.99 10.53
CA ARG A 221 -7.64 -8.20 11.29
C ARG A 221 -7.89 -6.86 10.62
N TYR A 222 -6.82 -6.18 10.16
CA TYR A 222 -6.88 -4.92 9.44
C TYR A 222 -7.64 -5.06 8.11
N ALA A 223 -7.21 -5.99 7.26
CA ALA A 223 -7.82 -6.21 5.96
C ALA A 223 -9.30 -6.61 6.06
N ARG A 224 -9.68 -7.46 7.04
CA ARG A 224 -11.07 -7.84 7.28
C ARG A 224 -11.93 -6.69 7.81
N ALA A 225 -11.37 -5.75 8.56
CA ALA A 225 -12.11 -4.57 9.01
C ALA A 225 -12.54 -3.71 7.83
N ILE A 226 -11.64 -3.48 6.88
CA ILE A 226 -11.92 -2.75 5.64
C ILE A 226 -12.90 -3.53 4.77
N ARG A 227 -12.67 -4.83 4.59
CA ARG A 227 -13.51 -5.69 3.75
C ARG A 227 -14.97 -5.64 4.18
N ARG A 228 -15.27 -5.71 5.47
CA ARG A 228 -16.66 -5.62 5.96
C ARG A 228 -17.38 -4.37 5.47
N VAL A 229 -16.70 -3.22 5.52
CA VAL A 229 -17.29 -1.96 5.03
C VAL A 229 -17.49 -2.01 3.52
N ILE A 230 -16.55 -2.62 2.77
CA ILE A 230 -16.69 -2.76 1.33
C ILE A 230 -17.87 -3.67 0.99
N ASP A 231 -18.00 -4.82 1.65
CA ASP A 231 -19.08 -5.79 1.44
C ASP A 231 -20.47 -5.16 1.76
N GLU A 232 -20.55 -4.33 2.80
CA GLU A 232 -21.81 -3.71 3.25
C GLU A 232 -22.22 -2.50 2.39
N GLU A 233 -21.27 -1.72 1.89
CA GLU A 233 -21.55 -0.38 1.34
C GLU A 233 -21.40 -0.29 -0.18
N TYR A 234 -20.73 -1.25 -0.82
CA TYR A 234 -20.44 -1.21 -2.25
C TYR A 234 -20.98 -2.42 -3.04
N SER A 235 -21.64 -3.35 -2.35
CA SER A 235 -22.27 -4.55 -2.96
C SER A 235 -23.49 -4.21 -3.82
#